data_138768c6cc15109b0a11afe07040b664
#
_entry.id   138768c6cc15109b0a11afe07040b664
#
_cell.length_a   1.000
_cell.length_b   1.000
_cell.length_c   1.000
_cell.angle_alpha   90.00
_cell.angle_beta   90.00
_cell.angle_gamma   90.00
#
_symmetry.space_group_name_H-M   'P 1'
#
loop_
_entity.id
_entity.type
_entity.pdbx_description
1 polymer ?
#
loop_
_entity_poly.entity_id
_entity_poly.type
_entity_poly.pdbx_seq_one_letter_code
_entity_poly.pdbx_strand_id
1 'polypeptide(L)' 'MARFRTRREAAKHLTEDLGLPVTHNTLTKLACTGGGPSYQLFGNKAVYSDETLDNWATSKLSAPRKSTSDEA' A
#
# COMPACT_ATOMS: atom_id res chain seq x y z
N MET A 1 4.26 -19.36 3.86
CA MET A 1 5.06 -18.94 2.70
C MET A 1 4.53 -17.60 2.20
N ALA A 2 5.41 -16.62 1.99
CA ALA A 2 4.99 -15.31 1.53
C ALA A 2 4.47 -15.39 0.09
N ARG A 3 3.38 -14.70 -0.16
CA ARG A 3 2.83 -14.60 -1.50
C ARG A 3 3.10 -13.20 -2.02
N PHE A 4 3.54 -13.11 -3.26
CA PHE A 4 3.86 -11.83 -3.89
C PHE A 4 2.74 -11.41 -4.83
N ARG A 5 2.54 -10.10 -4.92
CA ARG A 5 1.53 -9.50 -5.79
C ARG A 5 2.18 -8.48 -6.70
N THR A 6 1.67 -8.36 -7.91
CA THR A 6 2.08 -7.26 -8.79
C THR A 6 1.56 -5.94 -8.21
N ARG A 7 2.01 -4.83 -8.78
CA ARG A 7 1.56 -3.51 -8.29
C ARG A 7 0.04 -3.36 -8.41
N ARG A 8 -0.55 -3.86 -9.49
CA ARG A 8 -2.01 -3.82 -9.66
C ARG A 8 -2.72 -4.69 -8.64
N GLU A 9 -2.21 -5.88 -8.40
CA GLU A 9 -2.77 -6.79 -7.41
C GLU A 9 -2.60 -6.23 -6.00
N ALA A 10 -1.48 -5.56 -5.74
CA ALA A 10 -1.25 -4.91 -4.45
C ALA A 10 -2.28 -3.80 -4.20
N ALA A 11 -2.54 -2.98 -5.21
CA ALA A 11 -3.56 -1.93 -5.10
C ALA A 11 -4.93 -2.54 -4.84
N LYS A 12 -5.25 -3.63 -5.55
CA LYS A 12 -6.52 -4.32 -5.36
C LYS A 12 -6.64 -4.89 -3.95
N HIS A 13 -5.58 -5.50 -3.43
CA HIS A 13 -5.54 -6.02 -2.07
C HIS A 13 -5.81 -4.91 -1.06
N LEU A 14 -5.16 -3.77 -1.20
CA LEU A 14 -5.34 -2.66 -0.28
C LEU A 14 -6.74 -2.08 -0.36
N THR A 15 -7.32 -2.02 -1.56
CA THR A 15 -8.65 -1.46 -1.76
C THR A 15 -9.76 -2.41 -1.34
N GLU A 16 -9.67 -3.68 -1.76
CA GLU A 16 -10.76 -4.64 -1.54
C GLU A 16 -10.65 -5.38 -0.22
N ASP A 17 -9.45 -5.81 0.15
CA ASP A 17 -9.26 -6.60 1.36
C ASP A 17 -9.14 -5.72 2.60
N LEU A 18 -8.47 -4.60 2.50
CA LEU A 18 -8.28 -3.67 3.61
C LEU A 18 -9.21 -2.47 3.57
N GLY A 19 -9.89 -2.26 2.45
CA GLY A 19 -10.84 -1.17 2.32
C GLY A 19 -10.22 0.22 2.23
N LEU A 20 -8.96 0.30 1.80
CA LEU A 20 -8.24 1.57 1.72
C LEU A 20 -8.26 2.12 0.29
N PRO A 21 -8.37 3.45 0.13
CA PRO A 21 -8.47 4.07 -1.21
C PRO A 21 -7.09 4.18 -1.88
N VAL A 22 -6.53 3.06 -2.30
CA VAL A 22 -5.22 3.01 -2.95
C VAL A 22 -5.36 2.47 -4.35
N THR A 23 -4.88 3.22 -5.33
CA THR A 23 -4.92 2.79 -6.73
C THR A 23 -3.53 2.37 -7.20
N HIS A 24 -3.49 1.69 -8.35
CA HIS A 24 -2.24 1.33 -9.00
C HIS A 24 -1.37 2.57 -9.26
N ASN A 25 -1.98 3.66 -9.69
CA ASN A 25 -1.25 4.90 -9.95
C ASN A 25 -0.65 5.48 -8.67
N THR A 26 -1.36 5.38 -7.57
CA THR A 26 -0.86 5.85 -6.27
C THR A 26 0.39 5.08 -5.88
N LEU A 27 0.38 3.75 -6.03
CA LEU A 27 1.55 2.93 -5.71
C LEU A 27 2.72 3.27 -6.63
N THR A 28 2.46 3.48 -7.91
CA THR A 28 3.50 3.86 -8.87
C THR A 28 4.16 5.18 -8.47
N LYS A 29 3.34 6.16 -8.12
CA LYS A 29 3.83 7.46 -7.70
C LYS A 29 4.67 7.37 -6.43
N LEU A 30 4.19 6.60 -5.46
CA LEU A 30 4.92 6.43 -4.20
C LEU A 30 6.24 5.68 -4.41
N ALA A 31 6.28 4.74 -5.35
CA ALA A 31 7.51 4.04 -5.67
C ALA A 31 8.56 5.00 -6.24
N CYS A 32 8.14 6.03 -6.96
CA CYS A 32 9.05 7.01 -7.54
C CYS A 32 9.50 8.05 -6.52
N THR A 33 8.59 8.47 -5.63
CA THR A 33 8.88 9.56 -4.69
C THR A 33 9.28 9.07 -3.31
N GLY A 34 9.08 7.79 -3.02
CA GLY A 34 9.26 7.22 -1.69
C GLY A 34 7.98 7.33 -0.87
N GLY A 35 7.94 6.63 0.24
CA GLY A 35 6.80 6.66 1.16
C GLY A 35 5.77 5.58 0.93
N GLY A 36 5.95 4.73 -0.08
CA GLY A 36 5.07 3.60 -0.31
C GLY A 36 5.56 2.34 0.38
N PRO A 37 4.85 1.22 0.20
CA PRO A 37 5.31 -0.06 0.76
C PRO A 37 6.58 -0.51 0.06
N SER A 38 7.42 -1.22 0.80
CA SER A 38 8.63 -1.79 0.24
C SER A 38 8.27 -2.84 -0.81
N TYR A 39 9.07 -2.94 -1.85
CA TYR A 39 8.82 -3.91 -2.90
C TYR A 39 10.14 -4.57 -3.32
N GLN A 40 10.00 -5.69 -3.99
CA GLN A 40 11.13 -6.40 -4.55
C GLN A 40 10.96 -6.47 -6.06
N LEU A 41 12.06 -6.68 -6.76
CA LEU A 41 12.00 -6.81 -8.21
C LEU A 41 12.13 -8.29 -8.58
N PHE A 42 11.17 -8.76 -9.36
CA PHE A 42 11.26 -10.06 -9.99
C PHE A 42 11.58 -9.82 -11.45
N GLY A 43 12.88 -9.93 -11.77
CA GLY A 43 13.35 -9.42 -13.04
C GLY A 43 13.24 -7.90 -13.05
N ASN A 44 12.38 -7.36 -13.91
CA ASN A 44 12.13 -5.93 -13.99
C ASN A 44 10.74 -5.53 -13.50
N LYS A 45 10.03 -6.45 -12.81
CA LYS A 45 8.68 -6.19 -12.34
C LYS A 45 8.67 -6.05 -10.82
N ALA A 46 8.02 -5.01 -10.34
CA ALA A 46 7.87 -4.81 -8.90
C ALA A 46 6.84 -5.76 -8.34
N VAL A 47 7.17 -6.42 -7.24
CA VAL A 47 6.26 -7.32 -6.53
C VAL A 47 6.25 -6.97 -5.05
N TYR A 48 5.11 -7.18 -4.42
CA TYR A 48 4.86 -6.82 -3.03
C TYR A 48 4.40 -8.05 -2.27
N SER A 49 4.90 -8.24 -1.05
CA SER A 49 4.36 -9.29 -0.19
C SER A 49 3.13 -8.76 0.56
N ASP A 50 2.20 -9.66 0.88
CA ASP A 50 0.99 -9.27 1.61
C ASP A 50 1.36 -8.68 2.98
N GLU A 51 2.34 -9.27 3.64
CA GLU A 51 2.80 -8.78 4.94
C GLU A 51 3.32 -7.35 4.85
N THR A 52 4.12 -7.05 3.84
CA THR A 52 4.65 -5.71 3.64
C THR A 52 3.52 -4.71 3.39
N LEU A 53 2.53 -5.09 2.58
CA LEU A 53 1.39 -4.23 2.29
C LEU A 53 0.58 -3.95 3.54
N ASP A 54 0.31 -4.98 4.33
CA ASP A 54 -0.48 -4.85 5.56
C ASP A 54 0.25 -3.97 6.57
N ASN A 55 1.55 -4.17 6.74
CA ASN A 55 2.35 -3.38 7.66
C ASN A 55 2.41 -1.91 7.23
N TRP A 56 2.60 -1.67 5.94
CA TRP A 56 2.63 -0.31 5.42
C TRP A 56 1.29 0.39 5.63
N ALA A 57 0.19 -0.30 5.31
CA ALA A 57 -1.15 0.26 5.47
C ALA A 57 -1.39 0.63 6.93
N THR A 58 -1.05 -0.25 7.85
CA THR A 58 -1.22 -0.01 9.28
C THR A 58 -0.40 1.21 9.73
N SER A 59 0.83 1.34 9.22
CA SER A 59 1.70 2.46 9.61
C SER A 59 1.21 3.79 9.07
N LYS A 60 0.41 3.78 7.99
CA LYS A 60 -0.12 5.01 7.38
C LYS A 60 -1.46 5.44 7.96
N LEU A 61 -2.14 4.56 8.67
CA LEU A 61 -3.40 4.92 9.30
C LEU A 61 -3.13 5.79 10.53
N SER A 62 -3.85 6.90 10.62
CA SER A 62 -3.79 7.75 11.80
C SER A 62 -4.71 7.18 12.88
N ALA A 63 -4.60 7.71 14.10
CA ALA A 63 -5.54 7.38 15.15
C ALA A 63 -6.96 7.77 14.71
N PRO A 64 -7.99 7.03 15.15
CA PRO A 64 -9.36 7.38 14.80
C PRO A 64 -9.69 8.83 15.15
N ARG A 65 -10.37 9.51 14.24
CA ARG A 65 -10.74 10.91 14.42
C ARG A 65 -12.25 11.04 14.41
N LYS A 66 -12.75 11.95 15.20
CA LYS A 66 -14.20 12.14 15.37
C LYS A 66 -14.74 13.28 14.51
N SER A 67 -13.88 14.16 14.05
CA SER A 67 -14.29 15.28 13.20
C SER A 67 -13.14 15.71 12.33
N THR A 68 -13.47 16.44 11.26
CA THR A 68 -12.44 16.96 10.36
C THR A 68 -11.53 17.99 11.03
N SER A 69 -11.99 18.63 12.09
CA SER A 69 -11.17 19.59 12.81
C SER A 69 -10.01 18.93 13.55
N ASP A 70 -10.04 17.61 13.73
CA ASP A 70 -8.95 16.84 14.32
C ASP A 70 -7.82 16.60 13.34
N GLU A 71 -8.03 16.90 12.08
CA GLU A 71 -6.99 16.72 11.05
C GLU A 71 -5.97 17.84 11.14
N ALA A 72 -4.73 17.45 11.17
CA ALA A 72 -3.63 18.40 11.21
C ALA A 72 -3.36 18.99 9.83
#